data_cb6d8a1e69907608047ccfb7015b8dd8
#
_entry.id   cb6d8a1e69907608047ccfb7015b8dd8
#
_cell.length_a   1.000
_cell.length_b   1.000
_cell.length_c   1.000
_cell.angle_alpha   90.00
_cell.angle_beta   90.00
_cell.angle_gamma   90.00
#
_symmetry.space_group_name_H-M   'P 1'
#
loop_
_entity.id
_entity.type
_entity.pdbx_description
1 polymer ?
#
loop_
_entity_poly.entity_id
_entity_poly.type
_entity_poly.pdbx_seq_one_letter_code
_entity_poly.pdbx_strand_id
1 'polypeptide(L)'
;MNLLLKHIAYAGTLSAMCISAAYAKSWTLTPQSSVGFSINSLGLNVVKGNFQEFKATMQFDLDRPQKSSTEFTMQVDSLEVSKPSLKNMIMDEDLFHASRYKTVNFKSTQFKPNGTNRYQVMGQLTLRGVTRPVVFDTTLTPNKGNPNLLDVKSTTMINRSDFGMKKATAGVGEKVNIHLMGQWKTQ
;
A
#
# COMPACT_ATOMS: atom_id res chain seq x y z
N MET A 1 -81.14 22.35 4.58
CA MET A 1 -80.07 23.04 3.82
C MET A 1 -78.75 22.44 4.33
N ASN A 2 -78.37 21.34 3.64
CA ASN A 2 -77.28 20.43 4.11
C ASN A 2 -75.98 20.79 3.42
N LEU A 3 -74.97 21.18 4.23
CA LEU A 3 -73.61 21.35 3.78
C LEU A 3 -72.85 19.99 3.96
N LEU A 4 -72.46 19.39 2.84
CA LEU A 4 -71.59 18.20 2.80
C LEU A 4 -70.14 18.68 2.86
N LEU A 5 -69.46 18.40 4.00
CA LEU A 5 -67.98 18.52 4.09
C LEU A 5 -67.36 17.28 3.41
N LYS A 6 -66.59 17.51 2.35
CA LYS A 6 -65.71 16.49 1.75
C LYS A 6 -64.36 16.50 2.46
N HIS A 7 -64.06 15.42 3.18
CA HIS A 7 -62.72 15.18 3.70
C HIS A 7 -61.85 14.56 2.60
N ILE A 8 -60.83 15.28 2.18
CA ILE A 8 -59.78 14.75 1.30
C ILE A 8 -58.67 14.20 2.22
N ALA A 9 -58.56 12.88 2.27
CA ALA A 9 -57.46 12.20 2.94
C ALA A 9 -56.23 12.19 2.05
N TYR A 10 -55.20 12.94 2.38
CA TYR A 10 -53.87 12.82 1.76
C TYR A 10 -53.15 11.60 2.34
N ALA A 11 -53.08 10.53 1.55
CA ALA A 11 -52.20 9.40 1.88
C ALA A 11 -50.78 9.76 1.41
N GLY A 12 -49.95 10.18 2.36
CA GLY A 12 -48.54 10.40 2.14
C GLY A 12 -47.82 9.05 2.05
N THR A 13 -47.39 8.63 0.86
CA THR A 13 -46.49 7.49 0.69
C THR A 13 -45.09 7.84 1.15
N LEU A 14 -44.69 7.34 2.32
CA LEU A 14 -43.35 7.43 2.84
C LEU A 14 -42.47 6.46 2.05
N SER A 15 -41.77 6.96 1.02
CA SER A 15 -40.79 6.17 0.28
C SER A 15 -39.57 5.96 1.13
N ALA A 16 -39.40 4.77 1.71
CA ALA A 16 -38.18 4.37 2.45
C ALA A 16 -37.03 4.22 1.44
N MET A 17 -36.18 5.23 1.33
CA MET A 17 -34.90 5.10 0.63
C MET A 17 -34.01 4.13 1.41
N CYS A 18 -33.89 2.89 0.93
CA CYS A 18 -32.86 1.95 1.38
C CYS A 18 -31.49 2.51 0.92
N ILE A 19 -30.79 3.20 1.81
CA ILE A 19 -29.40 3.58 1.60
C ILE A 19 -28.57 2.30 1.78
N SER A 20 -28.26 1.64 0.67
CA SER A 20 -27.27 0.56 0.66
C SER A 20 -25.93 1.16 1.04
N ALA A 21 -25.49 0.95 2.28
CA ALA A 21 -24.13 1.27 2.70
C ALA A 21 -23.20 0.31 1.95
N ALA A 22 -22.62 0.78 0.84
CA ALA A 22 -21.55 0.04 0.18
C ALA A 22 -20.32 0.06 1.12
N TYR A 23 -20.07 -1.06 1.78
CA TYR A 23 -18.90 -1.25 2.61
C TYR A 23 -17.68 -1.50 1.73
N ALA A 24 -16.58 -0.79 2.00
CA ALA A 24 -15.29 -1.11 1.40
C ALA A 24 -14.94 -2.57 1.72
N LYS A 25 -14.54 -3.33 0.71
CA LYS A 25 -14.09 -4.72 0.92
C LYS A 25 -12.75 -4.73 1.65
N SER A 26 -12.61 -5.68 2.56
CA SER A 26 -11.35 -5.96 3.25
C SER A 26 -10.50 -6.92 2.42
N TRP A 27 -9.23 -6.57 2.24
CA TRP A 27 -8.28 -7.32 1.43
C TRP A 27 -7.02 -7.59 2.24
N THR A 28 -6.43 -8.76 2.02
CA THR A 28 -5.12 -9.17 2.56
C THR A 28 -4.20 -9.49 1.41
N LEU A 29 -2.95 -9.07 1.49
CA LEU A 29 -1.95 -9.41 0.48
C LEU A 29 -1.59 -10.89 0.58
N THR A 30 -1.53 -11.56 -0.57
CA THR A 30 -1.21 -12.99 -0.61
C THR A 30 0.27 -13.26 -0.26
N PRO A 31 0.61 -14.38 0.37
CA PRO A 31 1.99 -14.72 0.73
C PRO A 31 2.95 -14.83 -0.47
N GLN A 32 2.43 -15.11 -1.67
CA GLN A 32 3.21 -15.20 -2.91
C GLN A 32 3.58 -13.84 -3.49
N SER A 33 3.11 -12.76 -2.89
CA SER A 33 3.46 -11.40 -3.31
C SER A 33 4.90 -11.07 -2.97
N SER A 34 5.53 -10.24 -3.81
CA SER A 34 6.88 -9.73 -3.61
C SER A 34 6.83 -8.31 -3.06
N VAL A 35 7.39 -8.10 -1.89
CA VAL A 35 7.56 -6.79 -1.25
C VAL A 35 9.04 -6.54 -1.07
N GLY A 36 9.61 -5.56 -1.77
CA GLY A 36 11.05 -5.39 -1.73
C GLY A 36 11.53 -4.07 -2.30
N PHE A 37 12.84 -4.04 -2.54
CA PHE A 37 13.51 -2.87 -3.10
C PHE A 37 14.61 -3.25 -4.07
N SER A 38 15.00 -2.28 -4.90
CA SER A 38 16.22 -2.35 -5.69
C SER A 38 16.99 -1.04 -5.61
N ILE A 39 18.31 -1.16 -5.58
CA ILE A 39 19.24 -0.03 -5.58
C ILE A 39 20.02 -0.08 -6.89
N ASN A 40 20.01 1.03 -7.62
CA ASN A 40 20.75 1.17 -8.87
C ASN A 40 22.02 2.00 -8.63
N SER A 41 23.11 1.61 -9.28
CA SER A 41 24.32 2.42 -9.41
C SER A 41 24.73 2.43 -10.87
N LEU A 42 25.01 3.61 -11.43
CA LEU A 42 25.39 3.80 -12.84
C LEU A 42 24.44 3.08 -13.83
N GLY A 43 23.13 3.07 -13.54
CA GLY A 43 22.12 2.42 -14.38
C GLY A 43 21.99 0.89 -14.24
N LEU A 44 22.82 0.26 -13.42
CA LEU A 44 22.77 -1.19 -13.15
C LEU A 44 22.13 -1.46 -11.80
N ASN A 45 21.30 -2.52 -11.71
CA ASN A 45 20.77 -3.02 -10.44
C ASN A 45 21.90 -3.67 -9.65
N VAL A 46 22.40 -2.98 -8.62
CA VAL A 46 23.53 -3.45 -7.81
C VAL A 46 23.07 -4.39 -6.70
N VAL A 47 21.93 -4.07 -6.07
CA VAL A 47 21.35 -4.84 -4.96
C VAL A 47 19.84 -4.90 -5.09
N LYS A 48 19.28 -6.07 -4.89
CA LYS A 48 17.83 -6.28 -4.70
C LYS A 48 17.61 -6.91 -3.33
N GLY A 49 16.54 -6.52 -2.67
CA GLY A 49 16.10 -7.10 -1.40
C GLY A 49 14.61 -7.39 -1.43
N ASN A 50 14.18 -8.51 -0.85
CA ASN A 50 12.79 -8.87 -0.65
C ASN A 50 12.57 -9.28 0.79
N PHE A 51 11.47 -8.77 1.38
CA PHE A 51 11.02 -9.19 2.69
C PHE A 51 10.20 -10.48 2.56
N GLN A 52 10.58 -11.52 3.29
CA GLN A 52 9.88 -12.79 3.30
C GLN A 52 8.70 -12.79 4.28
N GLU A 53 8.78 -11.97 5.34
CA GLU A 53 7.72 -11.82 6.33
C GLU A 53 7.14 -10.41 6.29
N PHE A 54 5.88 -10.34 5.89
CA PHE A 54 5.11 -9.10 5.87
C PHE A 54 3.65 -9.34 6.21
N LYS A 55 3.00 -8.31 6.71
CA LYS A 55 1.55 -8.23 6.86
C LYS A 55 1.06 -7.00 6.11
N ALA A 56 0.01 -7.16 5.34
CA ALA A 56 -0.60 -6.05 4.62
C ALA A 56 -2.11 -6.22 4.57
N THR A 57 -2.81 -5.14 4.88
CA THR A 57 -4.27 -5.03 4.81
C THR A 57 -4.67 -3.84 3.98
N MET A 58 -5.80 -3.93 3.30
CA MET A 58 -6.37 -2.85 2.52
C MET A 58 -7.89 -2.86 2.66
N GLN A 59 -8.46 -1.69 2.90
CA GLN A 59 -9.88 -1.42 2.68
C GLN A 59 -10.01 -0.72 1.35
N PHE A 60 -10.66 -1.35 0.38
CA PHE A 60 -10.72 -0.81 -0.97
C PHE A 60 -12.14 -0.90 -1.54
N ASP A 61 -12.58 0.24 -2.09
CA ASP A 61 -13.85 0.40 -2.76
C ASP A 61 -13.58 0.96 -4.18
N LEU A 62 -13.90 0.17 -5.19
CA LEU A 62 -13.70 0.54 -6.59
C LEU A 62 -14.51 1.78 -7.00
N ASP A 63 -15.70 1.96 -6.40
CA ASP A 63 -16.59 3.08 -6.70
C ASP A 63 -16.17 4.35 -5.96
N ARG A 64 -15.49 4.20 -4.81
CA ARG A 64 -15.04 5.31 -3.96
C ARG A 64 -13.59 5.14 -3.50
N PRO A 65 -12.63 5.04 -4.42
CA PRO A 65 -11.22 4.75 -4.10
C PRO A 65 -10.59 5.78 -3.16
N GLN A 66 -11.08 7.02 -3.13
CA GLN A 66 -10.62 8.06 -2.21
C GLN A 66 -10.93 7.75 -0.73
N LYS A 67 -11.83 6.80 -0.44
CA LYS A 67 -12.12 6.31 0.92
C LYS A 67 -11.32 5.07 1.29
N SER A 68 -10.45 4.62 0.40
CA SER A 68 -9.61 3.44 0.61
C SER A 68 -8.44 3.73 1.53
N SER A 69 -7.97 2.69 2.20
CA SER A 69 -6.80 2.74 3.06
C SER A 69 -6.00 1.45 2.96
N THR A 70 -4.69 1.52 3.21
CA THR A 70 -3.84 0.34 3.29
C THR A 70 -2.74 0.53 4.33
N GLU A 71 -2.36 -0.57 4.97
CA GLU A 71 -1.27 -0.63 5.93
C GLU A 71 -0.36 -1.82 5.61
N PHE A 72 0.95 -1.60 5.76
CA PHE A 72 1.99 -2.61 5.59
C PHE A 72 2.91 -2.63 6.80
N THR A 73 3.30 -3.81 7.21
CA THR A 73 4.39 -4.05 8.15
C THR A 73 5.28 -5.15 7.59
N MET A 74 6.57 -4.88 7.39
CA MET A 74 7.59 -5.81 6.96
C MET A 74 8.57 -6.06 8.09
N GLN A 75 8.96 -7.33 8.31
CA GLN A 75 9.97 -7.70 9.30
C GLN A 75 11.37 -7.51 8.70
N VAL A 76 12.20 -6.69 9.33
CA VAL A 76 13.55 -6.37 8.81
C VAL A 76 14.43 -7.62 8.78
N ASP A 77 14.34 -8.48 9.80
CA ASP A 77 15.14 -9.69 9.91
C ASP A 77 14.83 -10.73 8.81
N SER A 78 13.63 -10.63 8.17
CA SER A 78 13.20 -11.48 7.04
C SER A 78 13.75 -11.04 5.69
N LEU A 79 14.54 -9.97 5.65
CA LEU A 79 15.08 -9.45 4.39
C LEU A 79 16.07 -10.42 3.77
N GLU A 80 15.81 -10.85 2.55
CA GLU A 80 16.75 -11.55 1.69
C GLU A 80 17.31 -10.59 0.65
N VAL A 81 18.59 -10.70 0.34
CA VAL A 81 19.29 -9.84 -0.61
C VAL A 81 19.95 -10.66 -1.71
N SER A 82 19.96 -10.10 -2.93
CA SER A 82 20.52 -10.76 -4.12
C SER A 82 22.03 -11.03 -4.03
N LYS A 83 22.72 -10.37 -3.11
CA LYS A 83 24.14 -10.58 -2.81
C LYS A 83 24.29 -10.90 -1.32
N PRO A 84 24.34 -12.18 -0.92
CA PRO A 84 24.40 -12.56 0.50
C PRO A 84 25.54 -11.91 1.29
N SER A 85 26.68 -11.66 0.65
CA SER A 85 27.84 -10.97 1.25
C SER A 85 27.54 -9.54 1.72
N LEU A 86 26.46 -8.90 1.20
CA LEU A 86 26.05 -7.57 1.60
C LEU A 86 25.01 -7.58 2.73
N LYS A 87 24.48 -8.75 3.11
CA LYS A 87 23.40 -8.83 4.10
C LYS A 87 23.78 -8.20 5.42
N ASN A 88 24.94 -8.54 5.97
CA ASN A 88 25.40 -8.01 7.26
C ASN A 88 25.54 -6.48 7.20
N MET A 89 26.15 -5.94 6.15
CA MET A 89 26.28 -4.49 5.94
C MET A 89 24.90 -3.80 5.86
N ILE A 90 23.95 -4.42 5.16
CA ILE A 90 22.59 -3.86 5.01
C ILE A 90 21.84 -3.84 6.34
N MET A 91 22.06 -4.86 7.18
CA MET A 91 21.43 -4.97 8.50
C MET A 91 22.09 -4.10 9.58
N ASP A 92 23.30 -3.62 9.31
CA ASP A 92 24.12 -2.88 10.27
C ASP A 92 23.54 -1.49 10.57
N GLU A 93 24.11 -0.87 11.60
CA GLU A 93 23.70 0.42 12.18
C GLU A 93 23.69 1.57 11.15
N ASP A 94 24.54 1.55 10.15
CA ASP A 94 24.61 2.59 9.11
C ASP A 94 23.46 2.52 8.09
N LEU A 95 22.79 1.36 7.94
CA LEU A 95 21.68 1.18 7.01
C LEU A 95 20.38 0.83 7.75
N PHE A 96 19.95 -0.43 7.83
CA PHE A 96 18.69 -0.76 8.48
C PHE A 96 18.71 -0.66 10.01
N HIS A 97 19.87 -0.83 10.62
CA HIS A 97 20.04 -0.94 12.09
C HIS A 97 19.08 -1.96 12.68
N ALA A 98 19.12 -3.19 12.14
CA ALA A 98 18.15 -4.25 12.42
C ALA A 98 18.12 -4.68 13.91
N SER A 99 19.21 -4.48 14.66
CA SER A 99 19.24 -4.70 16.10
C SER A 99 18.23 -3.82 16.84
N ARG A 100 18.01 -2.59 16.37
CA ARG A 100 17.16 -1.58 16.99
C ARG A 100 15.77 -1.47 16.34
N TYR A 101 15.70 -1.53 15.01
CA TYR A 101 14.47 -1.30 14.25
C TYR A 101 14.05 -2.59 13.56
N LYS A 102 13.04 -3.25 14.12
CA LYS A 102 12.60 -4.58 13.69
C LYS A 102 11.64 -4.57 12.52
N THR A 103 11.00 -3.41 12.26
CA THR A 103 9.96 -3.32 11.24
C THR A 103 10.16 -2.10 10.35
N VAL A 104 9.71 -2.25 9.09
CA VAL A 104 9.40 -1.16 8.18
C VAL A 104 7.89 -1.08 8.07
N ASN A 105 7.33 0.13 8.19
CA ASN A 105 5.88 0.34 8.19
C ASN A 105 5.47 1.37 7.15
N PHE A 106 4.35 1.12 6.49
CA PHE A 106 3.69 2.09 5.64
C PHE A 106 2.22 2.18 6.00
N LYS A 107 1.70 3.41 6.11
CA LYS A 107 0.29 3.69 6.30
C LYS A 107 -0.18 4.73 5.30
N SER A 108 -1.16 4.39 4.48
CA SER A 108 -1.72 5.33 3.52
C SER A 108 -2.51 6.44 4.21
N THR A 109 -2.47 7.63 3.62
CA THR A 109 -3.28 8.78 4.00
C THR A 109 -4.32 9.12 2.94
N GLN A 110 -4.07 8.76 1.68
CA GLN A 110 -4.96 9.05 0.58
C GLN A 110 -4.75 8.10 -0.60
N PHE A 111 -5.85 7.72 -1.25
CA PHE A 111 -5.87 7.11 -2.59
C PHE A 111 -6.41 8.14 -3.57
N LYS A 112 -5.60 8.55 -4.54
CA LYS A 112 -5.98 9.49 -5.60
C LYS A 112 -6.02 8.74 -6.93
N PRO A 113 -7.21 8.61 -7.57
CA PRO A 113 -7.31 8.03 -8.91
C PRO A 113 -6.44 8.79 -9.91
N ASN A 114 -5.76 8.05 -10.79
CA ASN A 114 -4.86 8.59 -11.82
C ASN A 114 -4.98 7.79 -13.14
N GLY A 115 -6.22 7.58 -13.57
CA GLY A 115 -6.58 6.78 -14.75
C GLY A 115 -7.21 5.44 -14.41
N THR A 116 -7.51 4.65 -15.43
CA THR A 116 -8.17 3.34 -15.24
C THR A 116 -7.26 2.39 -14.47
N ASN A 117 -7.77 1.90 -13.33
CA ASN A 117 -7.06 1.00 -12.42
C ASN A 117 -5.73 1.55 -11.88
N ARG A 118 -5.48 2.85 -12.02
CA ARG A 118 -4.25 3.51 -11.56
C ARG A 118 -4.56 4.49 -10.43
N TYR A 119 -3.69 4.49 -9.43
CA TYR A 119 -3.86 5.30 -8.22
C TYR A 119 -2.50 5.85 -7.77
N GLN A 120 -2.48 7.09 -7.32
CA GLN A 120 -1.42 7.58 -6.45
C GLN A 120 -1.82 7.30 -5.01
N VAL A 121 -1.09 6.42 -4.34
CA VAL A 121 -1.30 6.08 -2.94
C VAL A 121 -0.30 6.88 -2.11
N MET A 122 -0.79 7.94 -1.48
CA MET A 122 -0.01 8.77 -0.58
C MET A 122 -0.01 8.17 0.81
N GLY A 123 1.09 8.28 1.54
CA GLY A 123 1.16 7.75 2.90
C GLY A 123 2.45 8.10 3.61
N GLN A 124 2.57 7.58 4.82
CA GLN A 124 3.72 7.72 5.69
C GLN A 124 4.51 6.41 5.69
N LEU A 125 5.76 6.47 5.25
CA LEU A 125 6.71 5.38 5.35
C LEU A 125 7.59 5.60 6.57
N THR A 126 7.63 4.63 7.45
CA THR A 126 8.53 4.60 8.61
C THR A 126 9.61 3.56 8.36
N LEU A 127 10.82 4.01 8.26
CA LEU A 127 12.00 3.19 8.05
C LEU A 127 13.07 3.66 9.03
N ARG A 128 13.64 2.71 9.78
CA ARG A 128 14.69 3.03 10.75
C ARG A 128 14.26 4.09 11.79
N GLY A 129 12.99 4.05 12.20
CA GLY A 129 12.39 5.01 13.13
C GLY A 129 12.13 6.41 12.58
N VAL A 130 12.51 6.68 11.33
CA VAL A 130 12.25 7.94 10.65
C VAL A 130 11.02 7.79 9.76
N THR A 131 10.05 8.70 9.93
CA THR A 131 8.83 8.72 9.12
C THR A 131 8.87 9.85 8.09
N ARG A 132 8.57 9.52 6.83
CA ARG A 132 8.52 10.47 5.72
C ARG A 132 7.28 10.24 4.86
N PRO A 133 6.69 11.30 4.29
CA PRO A 133 5.65 11.16 3.28
C PRO A 133 6.23 10.56 2.01
N VAL A 134 5.51 9.60 1.43
CA VAL A 134 5.85 8.99 0.14
C VAL A 134 4.60 8.84 -0.71
N VAL A 135 4.80 8.75 -2.03
CA VAL A 135 3.72 8.51 -2.99
C VAL A 135 4.07 7.27 -3.80
N PHE A 136 3.19 6.28 -3.78
CA PHE A 136 3.31 5.10 -4.61
C PHE A 136 2.44 5.24 -5.86
N ASP A 137 3.04 5.02 -7.03
CA ASP A 137 2.29 4.79 -8.27
C ASP A 137 1.82 3.34 -8.26
N THR A 138 0.51 3.15 -8.19
CA THR A 138 -0.12 1.85 -7.96
C THR A 138 -1.11 1.52 -9.06
N THR A 139 -1.06 0.30 -9.58
CA THR A 139 -2.08 -0.29 -10.42
C THR A 139 -2.78 -1.41 -9.63
N LEU A 140 -4.11 -1.36 -9.58
CA LEU A 140 -4.97 -2.40 -8.98
C LEU A 140 -5.92 -2.88 -10.06
N THR A 141 -5.73 -4.09 -10.56
CA THR A 141 -6.52 -4.65 -11.65
C THR A 141 -7.37 -5.82 -11.16
N PRO A 142 -8.70 -5.80 -11.33
CA PRO A 142 -9.53 -6.96 -11.04
C PRO A 142 -8.99 -8.19 -11.81
N ASN A 143 -8.80 -9.30 -11.10
CA ASN A 143 -8.32 -10.52 -11.73
C ASN A 143 -9.42 -11.14 -12.59
N LYS A 144 -9.09 -11.45 -13.86
CA LYS A 144 -10.07 -11.95 -14.84
C LYS A 144 -10.63 -13.32 -14.51
N GLY A 145 -9.87 -14.14 -13.79
CA GLY A 145 -10.24 -15.51 -13.44
C GLY A 145 -10.86 -15.65 -12.06
N ASN A 146 -10.72 -14.65 -11.19
CA ASN A 146 -11.21 -14.72 -9.82
C ASN A 146 -11.60 -13.33 -9.28
N PRO A 147 -12.92 -13.06 -9.09
CA PRO A 147 -13.39 -11.76 -8.59
C PRO A 147 -12.98 -11.44 -7.15
N ASN A 148 -12.45 -12.42 -6.42
CA ASN A 148 -11.92 -12.24 -5.08
C ASN A 148 -10.44 -11.87 -5.05
N LEU A 149 -9.83 -11.65 -6.22
CA LEU A 149 -8.44 -11.22 -6.36
C LEU A 149 -8.33 -9.89 -7.08
N LEU A 150 -7.38 -9.05 -6.62
CA LEU A 150 -6.90 -7.86 -7.31
C LEU A 150 -5.40 -8.03 -7.56
N ASP A 151 -5.00 -7.99 -8.81
CA ASP A 151 -3.58 -7.94 -9.16
C ASP A 151 -3.02 -6.56 -8.82
N VAL A 152 -1.87 -6.51 -8.15
CA VAL A 152 -1.24 -5.27 -7.74
C VAL A 152 0.17 -5.12 -8.29
N LYS A 153 0.46 -3.92 -8.77
CA LYS A 153 1.81 -3.43 -9.00
C LYS A 153 1.91 -2.03 -8.41
N SER A 154 2.84 -1.83 -7.50
CA SER A 154 3.04 -0.55 -6.83
C SER A 154 4.52 -0.23 -6.74
N THR A 155 4.92 1.00 -7.03
CA THR A 155 6.32 1.43 -7.03
C THR A 155 6.47 2.85 -6.50
N THR A 156 7.58 3.10 -5.82
CA THR A 156 8.02 4.45 -5.47
C THR A 156 9.54 4.52 -5.45
N MET A 157 10.09 5.71 -5.49
CA MET A 157 11.51 5.97 -5.33
C MET A 157 11.74 6.88 -4.13
N ILE A 158 12.65 6.49 -3.26
CA ILE A 158 13.07 7.28 -2.10
C ILE A 158 14.58 7.52 -2.13
N ASN A 159 15.04 8.52 -1.39
CA ASN A 159 16.45 8.67 -1.05
C ASN A 159 16.67 8.03 0.33
N ARG A 160 17.62 7.11 0.44
CA ARG A 160 17.89 6.41 1.71
C ARG A 160 18.40 7.36 2.81
N SER A 161 19.09 8.44 2.44
CA SER A 161 19.56 9.45 3.38
C SER A 161 18.42 10.21 4.09
N ASP A 162 17.24 10.35 3.45
CA ASP A 162 16.05 10.95 4.07
C ASP A 162 15.56 10.16 5.29
N PHE A 163 15.94 8.88 5.40
CA PHE A 163 15.66 7.99 6.52
C PHE A 163 16.86 7.76 7.45
N GLY A 164 17.88 8.65 7.37
CA GLY A 164 19.06 8.60 8.23
C GLY A 164 20.02 7.45 7.91
N MET A 165 19.91 6.82 6.75
CA MET A 165 20.88 5.84 6.26
C MET A 165 22.09 6.56 5.72
N LYS A 166 23.28 6.28 6.26
CA LYS A 166 24.53 6.90 5.83
C LYS A 166 24.92 6.45 4.42
N LYS A 167 25.84 7.17 3.78
CA LYS A 167 26.42 6.75 2.51
C LYS A 167 27.05 5.37 2.68
N ALA A 168 26.54 4.36 1.99
CA ALA A 168 27.22 3.08 1.94
C ALA A 168 28.55 3.26 1.20
N THR A 169 29.61 2.78 1.76
CA THR A 169 30.89 2.61 1.09
C THR A 169 30.70 1.70 -0.15
N ALA A 170 31.47 1.93 -1.21
CA ALA A 170 31.52 1.09 -2.40
C ALA A 170 30.32 1.15 -3.36
N GLY A 171 29.92 2.34 -3.79
CA GLY A 171 29.11 2.46 -5.00
C GLY A 171 27.63 2.09 -4.88
N VAL A 172 27.10 1.91 -3.69
CA VAL A 172 25.66 1.72 -3.47
C VAL A 172 24.95 3.06 -3.63
N GLY A 173 24.06 3.14 -4.62
CA GLY A 173 23.34 4.37 -4.97
C GLY A 173 22.48 4.94 -3.85
N GLU A 174 22.21 6.24 -3.95
CA GLU A 174 21.35 6.98 -3.02
C GLU A 174 19.88 6.65 -3.20
N LYS A 175 19.46 6.45 -4.46
CA LYS A 175 18.07 6.19 -4.83
C LYS A 175 17.71 4.73 -4.66
N VAL A 176 16.61 4.49 -3.96
CA VAL A 176 16.06 3.15 -3.70
C VAL A 176 14.68 3.08 -4.32
N ASN A 177 14.50 2.14 -5.27
CA ASN A 177 13.19 1.80 -5.80
C ASN A 177 12.53 0.78 -4.88
N ILE A 178 11.39 1.13 -4.32
CA ILE A 178 10.55 0.21 -3.55
C ILE A 178 9.48 -0.35 -4.48
N HIS A 179 9.19 -1.63 -4.39
CA HIS A 179 8.18 -2.29 -5.22
C HIS A 179 7.34 -3.29 -4.42
N LEU A 180 6.09 -3.38 -4.83
CA LEU A 180 5.14 -4.43 -4.46
C LEU A 180 4.57 -5.00 -5.75
N MET A 181 4.61 -6.32 -5.89
CA MET A 181 3.96 -7.06 -6.98
C MET A 181 3.30 -8.31 -6.42
N GLY A 182 2.06 -8.58 -6.80
CA GLY A 182 1.33 -9.74 -6.32
C GLY A 182 -0.17 -9.58 -6.41
N GLN A 183 -0.87 -10.12 -5.42
CA GLN A 183 -2.33 -10.15 -5.41
C GLN A 183 -2.88 -9.84 -4.03
N TRP A 184 -3.92 -9.02 -4.01
CA TRP A 184 -4.80 -8.85 -2.87
C TRP A 184 -5.93 -9.87 -2.96
N LYS A 185 -6.27 -10.52 -1.85
CA LYS A 185 -7.40 -11.45 -1.72
C LYS A 185 -8.42 -10.88 -0.74
N THR A 186 -9.71 -10.95 -1.08
CA THR A 186 -10.80 -10.59 -0.15
C THR A 186 -10.80 -11.51 1.06
N GLN A 187 -11.07 -10.92 2.21
CA GLN A 187 -11.36 -11.65 3.44
C GLN A 187 -12.81 -12.10 3.48
#